data_ac232e5f3f1ddb7651bb23c128a80486
#
_entry.id   ac232e5f3f1ddb7651bb23c128a80486
#
_cell.length_a   1.000
_cell.length_b   1.000
_cell.length_c   1.000
_cell.angle_alpha   90.00
_cell.angle_beta   90.00
_cell.angle_gamma   90.00
#
_symmetry.space_group_name_H-M   'P 1'
#
loop_
_entity.id
_entity.type
_entity.pdbx_description
1 polymer ?
#
loop_
_entity_poly.entity_id
_entity_poly.type
_entity_poly.pdbx_seq_one_letter_code
_entity_poly.pdbx_strand_id
1 'polypeptide(L)'
;MKCKHCNGSIEVTMGRRPTYCSGKCRQAAYRLRKEEARGSIPKEMAEARRWVRCDGKVPTGKDGRRLQWSKEENWLTFMEAKNADYGDGFGFIMGDGFGVIDLDDCFEDDGSLAPLAARVLEENPGAWAERSVSGQGLHVWGRMKHAVGYRQEGIEVYSFGRFIRVTGNEFQAGEVVLPELWV
;
A
#
# COMPACT_ATOMS: atom_id res chain seq x y z
N MET A 1 5.16 -35.66 -13.08
CA MET A 1 4.49 -34.57 -12.33
C MET A 1 4.42 -33.29 -13.18
N LYS A 2 3.50 -32.37 -12.88
CA LYS A 2 3.45 -31.08 -13.57
C LYS A 2 3.96 -29.94 -12.69
N CYS A 3 4.67 -29.00 -13.29
CA CYS A 3 5.17 -27.78 -12.63
C CYS A 3 4.02 -26.88 -12.22
N LYS A 4 3.97 -26.44 -10.97
CA LYS A 4 2.90 -25.55 -10.47
C LYS A 4 2.92 -24.13 -11.09
N HIS A 5 3.97 -23.77 -11.83
CA HIS A 5 4.04 -22.47 -12.49
C HIS A 5 3.74 -22.55 -13.99
N CYS A 6 4.46 -23.38 -14.75
CA CYS A 6 4.35 -23.42 -16.20
C CYS A 6 3.56 -24.63 -16.75
N ASN A 7 3.07 -25.51 -15.87
CA ASN A 7 2.35 -26.73 -16.20
C ASN A 7 3.15 -27.78 -17.03
N GLY A 8 4.45 -27.51 -17.30
CA GLY A 8 5.36 -28.41 -17.98
C GLY A 8 5.67 -29.65 -17.15
N SER A 9 6.11 -30.73 -17.83
CA SER A 9 6.50 -31.98 -17.16
C SER A 9 7.72 -31.80 -16.28
N ILE A 10 7.70 -32.44 -15.12
CA ILE A 10 8.85 -32.55 -14.21
C ILE A 10 9.30 -34.00 -14.22
N GLU A 11 10.56 -34.24 -14.59
CA GLU A 11 11.20 -35.51 -14.41
C GLU A 11 11.47 -35.78 -12.92
N VAL A 12 10.94 -36.86 -12.40
CA VAL A 12 11.08 -37.24 -11.00
C VAL A 12 12.25 -38.24 -10.90
N THR A 13 13.36 -37.79 -10.35
CA THR A 13 14.46 -38.68 -9.91
C THR A 13 14.20 -39.18 -8.49
N MET A 14 14.83 -40.32 -8.13
CA MET A 14 14.68 -40.85 -6.76
C MET A 14 15.03 -39.79 -5.70
N GLY A 15 14.10 -39.50 -4.78
CA GLY A 15 14.27 -38.52 -3.72
C GLY A 15 13.12 -37.53 -3.57
N ARG A 16 13.45 -36.28 -3.24
CA ARG A 16 12.46 -35.20 -2.99
C ARG A 16 11.69 -34.83 -4.25
N ARG A 17 10.37 -34.89 -4.20
CA ARG A 17 9.49 -34.51 -5.31
C ARG A 17 9.53 -32.99 -5.53
N PRO A 18 10.05 -32.46 -6.64
CA PRO A 18 10.10 -31.04 -6.89
C PRO A 18 8.73 -30.49 -7.27
N THR A 19 8.42 -29.30 -6.78
CA THR A 19 7.15 -28.58 -7.09
C THR A 19 7.24 -27.83 -8.42
N TYR A 20 8.45 -27.45 -8.81
CA TYR A 20 8.75 -26.64 -10.00
C TYR A 20 9.79 -27.35 -10.87
N CYS A 21 9.66 -27.22 -12.20
CA CYS A 21 10.58 -27.84 -13.16
C CYS A 21 11.98 -27.20 -13.18
N SER A 22 12.13 -25.99 -12.68
CA SER A 22 13.40 -25.25 -12.68
C SER A 22 13.44 -24.17 -11.60
N GLY A 23 14.65 -23.66 -11.32
CA GLY A 23 14.85 -22.48 -10.48
C GLY A 23 14.13 -21.23 -11.02
N LYS A 24 14.08 -21.09 -12.36
CA LYS A 24 13.32 -20.01 -13.02
C LYS A 24 11.83 -20.07 -12.68
N CYS A 25 11.21 -21.25 -12.79
CA CYS A 25 9.80 -21.44 -12.46
C CYS A 25 9.51 -21.21 -10.97
N ARG A 26 10.42 -21.61 -10.09
CA ARG A 26 10.30 -21.34 -8.66
C ARG A 26 10.33 -19.83 -8.36
N GLN A 27 11.26 -19.09 -8.98
CA GLN A 27 11.35 -17.64 -8.83
C GLN A 27 10.13 -16.92 -9.42
N ALA A 28 9.67 -17.32 -10.60
CA ALA A 28 8.48 -16.75 -11.23
C ALA A 28 7.23 -16.97 -10.37
N ALA A 29 7.02 -18.18 -9.85
CA ALA A 29 5.92 -18.47 -8.94
C ALA A 29 6.03 -17.68 -7.62
N TYR A 30 7.24 -17.42 -7.13
CA TYR A 30 7.45 -16.56 -5.97
C TYR A 30 7.07 -15.10 -6.24
N ARG A 31 7.47 -14.57 -7.42
CA ARG A 31 7.11 -13.19 -7.83
C ARG A 31 5.60 -13.02 -7.97
N LEU A 32 4.91 -13.96 -8.64
CA LEU A 32 3.45 -13.93 -8.78
C LEU A 32 2.76 -13.92 -7.42
N ARG A 33 3.15 -14.79 -6.49
CA ARG A 33 2.58 -14.79 -5.15
C ARG A 33 2.84 -13.49 -4.38
N LYS A 34 4.01 -12.86 -4.59
CA LYS A 34 4.31 -11.55 -4.00
C LYS A 34 3.43 -10.45 -4.57
N GLU A 35 3.18 -10.48 -5.89
CA GLU A 35 2.25 -9.56 -6.56
C GLU A 35 0.80 -9.78 -6.12
N GLU A 36 0.32 -11.01 -6.11
CA GLU A 36 -1.02 -11.35 -5.61
C GLU A 36 -1.20 -10.93 -4.15
N ALA A 37 -0.16 -11.14 -3.33
CA ALA A 37 -0.19 -10.73 -1.93
C ALA A 37 -0.19 -9.20 -1.76
N ARG A 38 0.47 -8.47 -2.65
CA ARG A 38 0.48 -7.01 -2.65
C ARG A 38 -0.91 -6.44 -2.99
N GLY A 39 -1.65 -7.11 -3.89
CA GLY A 39 -2.92 -6.60 -4.41
C GLY A 39 -2.68 -5.29 -5.18
N SER A 40 -3.50 -4.29 -4.95
CA SER A 40 -3.42 -2.96 -5.57
C SER A 40 -2.33 -2.04 -4.97
N ILE A 41 -1.74 -2.40 -3.83
CA ILE A 41 -0.70 -1.59 -3.18
C ILE A 41 0.47 -1.35 -4.15
N PRO A 42 0.92 -0.10 -4.37
CA PRO A 42 2.07 0.19 -5.22
C PRO A 42 3.31 -0.58 -4.79
N LYS A 43 4.07 -1.07 -5.78
CA LYS A 43 5.25 -1.90 -5.53
C LYS A 43 6.26 -1.21 -4.61
N GLU A 44 6.52 0.08 -4.85
CA GLU A 44 7.47 0.86 -4.06
C GLU A 44 7.06 0.94 -2.59
N MET A 45 5.76 1.16 -2.30
CA MET A 45 5.25 1.14 -0.93
C MET A 45 5.36 -0.25 -0.31
N ALA A 46 5.01 -1.31 -1.06
CA ALA A 46 5.08 -2.68 -0.56
C ALA A 46 6.52 -3.16 -0.29
N GLU A 47 7.51 -2.59 -0.96
CA GLU A 47 8.94 -2.89 -0.76
C GLU A 47 9.57 -2.07 0.35
N ALA A 48 8.98 -0.95 0.73
CA ALA A 48 9.45 -0.13 1.84
C ALA A 48 9.15 -0.77 3.20
N ARG A 49 10.12 -0.69 4.13
CA ARG A 49 9.92 -1.09 5.53
C ARG A 49 9.37 0.10 6.32
N ARG A 50 8.11 0.49 6.04
CA ARG A 50 7.46 1.67 6.61
C ARG A 50 6.02 1.40 7.05
N TRP A 51 5.70 0.14 7.38
CA TRP A 51 4.35 -0.28 7.73
C TRP A 51 4.18 -0.44 9.24
N VAL A 52 2.97 -0.21 9.71
CA VAL A 52 2.54 -0.50 11.09
C VAL A 52 1.17 -1.18 11.06
N ARG A 53 0.88 -1.96 12.09
CA ARG A 53 -0.50 -2.41 12.33
C ARG A 53 -1.28 -1.32 13.03
N CYS A 54 -2.58 -1.28 12.80
CA CYS A 54 -3.49 -0.34 13.43
C CYS A 54 -4.71 -1.06 13.99
N ASP A 55 -5.28 -0.49 15.03
CA ASP A 55 -6.64 -0.78 15.51
C ASP A 55 -7.43 0.54 15.40
N GLY A 56 -8.43 0.58 14.52
CA GLY A 56 -9.02 1.82 14.07
C GLY A 56 -7.97 2.78 13.51
N LYS A 57 -7.87 3.98 14.08
CA LYS A 57 -6.88 5.01 13.71
C LYS A 57 -5.62 5.00 14.61
N VAL A 58 -5.43 3.96 15.43
CA VAL A 58 -4.33 3.90 16.41
C VAL A 58 -3.31 2.85 16.00
N PRO A 59 -2.02 3.22 15.77
CA PRO A 59 -0.96 2.24 15.60
C PRO A 59 -0.84 1.35 16.82
N THR A 60 -0.82 0.04 16.61
CA THR A 60 -0.98 -0.97 17.66
C THR A 60 0.13 -2.02 17.56
N GLY A 61 0.70 -2.38 18.71
CA GLY A 61 1.65 -3.48 18.86
C GLY A 61 0.97 -4.83 19.09
N LYS A 62 1.75 -5.91 19.10
CA LYS A 62 1.29 -7.27 19.39
C LYS A 62 0.59 -7.43 20.75
N ASP A 63 0.96 -6.59 21.69
CA ASP A 63 0.39 -6.57 23.04
C ASP A 63 -0.94 -5.81 23.14
N GLY A 64 -1.49 -5.36 22.01
CA GLY A 64 -2.72 -4.58 21.93
C GLY A 64 -2.58 -3.13 22.39
N ARG A 65 -1.36 -2.68 22.73
CA ARG A 65 -1.12 -1.32 23.19
C ARG A 65 -0.75 -0.40 22.02
N ARG A 66 -0.95 0.90 22.25
CA ARG A 66 -0.55 1.94 21.31
C ARG A 66 0.95 1.85 21.02
N LEU A 67 1.30 1.74 19.74
CA LEU A 67 2.67 1.68 19.27
C LEU A 67 3.22 3.08 19.02
N GLN A 68 4.48 3.31 19.38
CA GLN A 68 5.20 4.53 19.04
C GLN A 68 5.70 4.40 17.59
N TRP A 69 4.85 4.77 16.63
CA TRP A 69 5.11 4.62 15.18
C TRP A 69 6.29 5.47 14.66
N SER A 70 6.70 6.53 15.37
CA SER A 70 7.86 7.36 15.01
C SER A 70 9.21 6.66 15.20
N LYS A 71 9.25 5.52 15.87
CA LYS A 71 10.45 4.71 16.06
C LYS A 71 10.58 3.67 14.94
N GLU A 72 11.67 3.73 14.18
CA GLU A 72 11.92 2.82 13.05
C GLU A 72 11.99 1.33 13.46
N GLU A 73 12.40 1.04 14.67
CA GLU A 73 12.42 -0.31 15.23
C GLU A 73 11.04 -0.97 15.26
N ASN A 74 9.98 -0.16 15.26
CA ASN A 74 8.58 -0.59 15.26
C ASN A 74 8.01 -0.76 13.83
N TRP A 75 8.79 -0.43 12.81
CA TRP A 75 8.30 -0.52 11.43
C TRP A 75 8.40 -1.94 10.90
N LEU A 76 7.39 -2.32 10.16
CA LEU A 76 7.24 -3.61 9.53
C LEU A 76 7.47 -3.50 8.03
N THR A 77 7.84 -4.60 7.40
CA THR A 77 7.63 -4.79 5.96
C THR A 77 6.13 -4.95 5.69
N PHE A 78 5.69 -4.73 4.46
CA PHE A 78 4.30 -4.96 4.07
C PHE A 78 3.84 -6.40 4.39
N MET A 79 4.69 -7.39 4.13
CA MET A 79 4.35 -8.79 4.38
C MET A 79 4.27 -9.12 5.88
N GLU A 80 5.12 -8.53 6.71
CA GLU A 80 5.01 -8.65 8.18
C GLU A 80 3.70 -8.02 8.67
N ALA A 81 3.35 -6.81 8.18
CA ALA A 81 2.10 -6.16 8.54
C ALA A 81 0.87 -6.94 8.05
N LYS A 82 0.90 -7.45 6.82
CA LYS A 82 -0.20 -8.23 6.23
C LYS A 82 -0.46 -9.55 6.95
N ASN A 83 0.60 -10.24 7.39
CA ASN A 83 0.50 -11.54 8.03
C ASN A 83 0.35 -11.46 9.56
N ALA A 84 0.34 -10.26 10.12
CA ALA A 84 0.14 -10.09 11.55
C ALA A 84 -1.31 -10.42 11.95
N ASP A 85 -1.47 -11.08 13.08
CA ASP A 85 -2.73 -11.57 13.64
C ASP A 85 -3.34 -10.62 14.69
N TYR A 86 -2.92 -9.35 14.68
CA TYR A 86 -3.41 -8.31 15.59
C TYR A 86 -3.75 -7.02 14.83
N GLY A 87 -4.58 -6.18 15.43
CA GLY A 87 -5.13 -4.98 14.81
C GLY A 87 -6.11 -5.30 13.66
N ASP A 88 -6.82 -4.30 13.21
CA ASP A 88 -7.86 -4.42 12.17
C ASP A 88 -7.39 -3.97 10.78
N GLY A 89 -6.17 -3.45 10.67
CA GLY A 89 -5.61 -2.99 9.41
C GLY A 89 -4.17 -2.52 9.55
N PHE A 90 -3.68 -1.80 8.57
CA PHE A 90 -2.31 -1.30 8.55
C PHE A 90 -2.24 0.14 8.08
N GLY A 91 -1.17 0.81 8.42
CA GLY A 91 -0.83 2.16 7.98
C GLY A 91 0.57 2.23 7.43
N PHE A 92 0.80 3.24 6.61
CA PHE A 92 2.09 3.54 6.02
C PHE A 92 2.66 4.82 6.64
N ILE A 93 3.95 4.79 6.99
CA ILE A 93 4.65 5.91 7.66
C ILE A 93 5.27 6.79 6.59
N MET A 94 4.88 8.07 6.61
CA MET A 94 5.34 9.08 5.66
C MET A 94 6.83 9.42 5.87
N GLY A 95 7.50 9.74 4.77
CA GLY A 95 8.93 10.04 4.71
C GLY A 95 9.58 9.34 3.52
N ASP A 96 10.88 9.52 3.35
CA ASP A 96 11.67 8.89 2.30
C ASP A 96 11.13 9.17 0.88
N GLY A 97 10.66 10.39 0.67
CA GLY A 97 10.10 10.85 -0.60
C GLY A 97 8.69 10.35 -0.90
N PHE A 98 8.03 9.62 -0.02
CA PHE A 98 6.61 9.31 -0.18
C PHE A 98 5.76 10.50 0.24
N GLY A 99 4.74 10.79 -0.56
CA GLY A 99 3.74 11.80 -0.32
C GLY A 99 2.33 11.24 -0.41
N VAL A 100 1.41 11.91 0.26
CA VAL A 100 -0.03 11.63 0.18
C VAL A 100 -0.81 12.92 0.20
N ILE A 101 -1.83 12.98 -0.65
CA ILE A 101 -2.92 13.96 -0.57
C ILE A 101 -4.11 13.21 0.03
N ASP A 102 -4.56 13.63 1.19
CA ASP A 102 -5.71 13.08 1.91
C ASP A 102 -6.91 14.00 1.66
N LEU A 103 -7.93 13.47 1.00
CA LEU A 103 -9.15 14.17 0.61
C LEU A 103 -10.28 13.67 1.50
N ASP A 104 -10.77 14.52 2.39
CA ASP A 104 -11.91 14.23 3.23
C ASP A 104 -13.22 14.53 2.51
N ASP A 105 -14.27 13.72 2.78
CA ASP A 105 -15.65 13.91 2.31
C ASP A 105 -15.75 14.34 0.84
N CYS A 106 -15.05 13.62 -0.02
CA CYS A 106 -14.85 13.98 -1.43
C CYS A 106 -15.80 13.29 -2.41
N PHE A 107 -16.88 12.69 -1.91
CA PHE A 107 -17.95 12.12 -2.74
C PHE A 107 -19.27 12.81 -2.50
N GLU A 108 -19.97 13.14 -3.60
CA GLU A 108 -21.32 13.64 -3.59
C GLU A 108 -22.35 12.54 -3.25
N ASP A 109 -23.58 12.90 -2.95
CA ASP A 109 -24.65 11.97 -2.60
C ASP A 109 -24.94 10.92 -3.70
N ASP A 110 -24.68 11.25 -4.96
CA ASP A 110 -24.83 10.33 -6.10
C ASP A 110 -23.62 9.44 -6.33
N GLY A 111 -22.57 9.58 -5.50
CA GLY A 111 -21.31 8.82 -5.56
C GLY A 111 -20.29 9.39 -6.55
N SER A 112 -20.59 10.51 -7.22
CA SER A 112 -19.60 11.23 -8.03
C SER A 112 -18.56 11.92 -7.15
N LEU A 113 -17.42 12.28 -7.75
CA LEU A 113 -16.38 13.04 -7.05
C LEU A 113 -16.78 14.51 -6.94
N ALA A 114 -16.57 15.09 -5.77
CA ALA A 114 -16.59 16.52 -5.60
C ALA A 114 -15.57 17.20 -6.53
N PRO A 115 -15.85 18.43 -7.03
CA PRO A 115 -15.00 19.10 -8.04
C PRO A 115 -13.53 19.20 -7.64
N LEU A 116 -13.25 19.42 -6.37
CA LEU A 116 -11.89 19.48 -5.83
C LEU A 116 -11.15 18.16 -6.00
N ALA A 117 -11.78 17.05 -5.63
CA ALA A 117 -11.19 15.72 -5.74
C ALA A 117 -10.97 15.30 -7.19
N ALA A 118 -11.93 15.60 -8.07
CA ALA A 118 -11.79 15.38 -9.50
C ALA A 118 -10.56 16.10 -10.06
N ARG A 119 -10.41 17.40 -9.73
CA ARG A 119 -9.24 18.19 -10.14
C ARG A 119 -7.93 17.63 -9.62
N VAL A 120 -7.87 17.22 -8.34
CA VAL A 120 -6.65 16.62 -7.77
C VAL A 120 -6.24 15.36 -8.53
N LEU A 121 -7.19 14.51 -8.90
CA LEU A 121 -6.88 13.30 -9.67
C LEU A 121 -6.45 13.61 -11.10
N GLU A 122 -7.06 14.60 -11.75
CA GLU A 122 -6.67 15.06 -13.09
C GLU A 122 -5.26 15.67 -13.11
N GLU A 123 -4.88 16.40 -12.07
CA GLU A 123 -3.56 17.00 -11.91
C GLU A 123 -2.48 15.96 -11.47
N ASN A 124 -2.91 14.79 -10.99
CA ASN A 124 -2.02 13.72 -10.55
C ASN A 124 -2.24 12.41 -11.34
N PRO A 125 -2.09 12.42 -12.66
CA PRO A 125 -2.25 11.22 -13.47
C PRO A 125 -1.18 10.18 -13.09
N GLY A 126 -1.59 8.90 -12.98
CA GLY A 126 -0.70 7.82 -12.60
C GLY A 126 -0.41 7.71 -11.10
N ALA A 127 -0.86 8.65 -10.27
CA ALA A 127 -0.86 8.49 -8.83
C ALA A 127 -1.81 7.36 -8.43
N TRP A 128 -1.42 6.55 -7.45
CA TRP A 128 -2.32 5.55 -6.91
C TRP A 128 -3.29 6.19 -5.92
N ALA A 129 -4.59 6.02 -6.15
CA ALA A 129 -5.60 6.49 -5.22
C ALA A 129 -6.43 5.33 -4.66
N GLU A 130 -6.68 5.38 -3.37
CA GLU A 130 -7.53 4.43 -2.67
C GLU A 130 -8.64 5.14 -1.89
N ARG A 131 -9.75 4.45 -1.66
CA ARG A 131 -10.78 4.95 -0.75
C ARG A 131 -10.29 4.88 0.69
N SER A 132 -10.53 5.92 1.45
CA SER A 132 -10.26 5.95 2.90
C SER A 132 -11.11 4.92 3.66
N VAL A 133 -10.80 4.71 4.94
CA VAL A 133 -11.53 3.76 5.80
C VAL A 133 -13.02 4.09 5.91
N SER A 134 -13.38 5.38 5.90
CA SER A 134 -14.80 5.80 5.94
C SER A 134 -15.54 5.50 4.63
N GLY A 135 -14.80 5.33 3.52
CA GLY A 135 -15.35 5.23 2.17
C GLY A 135 -15.77 6.57 1.56
N GLN A 136 -15.71 7.67 2.30
CA GLN A 136 -16.12 9.02 1.87
C GLN A 136 -14.93 9.89 1.45
N GLY A 137 -13.70 9.46 1.70
CA GLY A 137 -12.49 10.16 1.34
C GLY A 137 -11.59 9.35 0.40
N LEU A 138 -10.56 10.00 -0.12
CA LEU A 138 -9.50 9.38 -0.92
C LEU A 138 -8.13 9.71 -0.36
N HIS A 139 -7.23 8.75 -0.44
CA HIS A 139 -5.79 8.97 -0.27
C HIS A 139 -5.13 8.86 -1.64
N VAL A 140 -4.51 9.93 -2.12
CA VAL A 140 -3.78 9.96 -3.41
C VAL A 140 -2.28 9.89 -3.12
N TRP A 141 -1.65 8.82 -3.54
CA TRP A 141 -0.27 8.47 -3.21
C TRP A 141 0.68 8.71 -4.35
N GLY A 142 1.84 9.30 -4.03
CA GLY A 142 2.89 9.55 -5.00
C GLY A 142 4.22 9.87 -4.34
N ARG A 143 5.10 10.53 -5.08
CA ARG A 143 6.36 11.06 -4.59
C ARG A 143 6.20 12.53 -4.23
N MET A 144 6.87 12.96 -3.18
CA MET A 144 6.84 14.35 -2.73
C MET A 144 8.14 14.69 -2.00
N LYS A 145 8.69 15.87 -2.29
CA LYS A 145 9.79 16.40 -1.50
C LYS A 145 9.37 16.63 -0.07
N HIS A 146 10.32 16.50 0.86
CA HIS A 146 10.07 16.80 2.26
C HIS A 146 9.60 18.25 2.41
N ALA A 147 8.35 18.42 2.84
CA ALA A 147 7.72 19.72 3.04
C ALA A 147 6.84 19.68 4.29
N VAL A 148 6.67 20.83 4.92
CA VAL A 148 5.71 20.97 6.04
C VAL A 148 4.32 20.59 5.53
N GLY A 149 3.60 19.78 6.30
CA GLY A 149 2.25 19.38 5.95
C GLY A 149 1.35 20.59 5.71
N TYR A 150 0.56 20.50 4.64
CA TYR A 150 -0.42 21.52 4.28
C TYR A 150 -1.82 21.02 4.63
N ARG A 151 -2.64 21.91 5.14
CA ARG A 151 -4.04 21.62 5.45
C ARG A 151 -4.91 22.79 5.04
N GLN A 152 -5.88 22.52 4.19
CA GLN A 152 -6.95 23.43 3.80
C GLN A 152 -8.26 22.64 3.83
N GLU A 153 -9.40 23.31 3.82
CA GLU A 153 -10.72 22.68 3.85
C GLU A 153 -10.84 21.54 2.82
N GLY A 154 -11.06 20.32 3.31
CA GLY A 154 -11.19 19.11 2.50
C GLY A 154 -9.88 18.50 1.94
N ILE A 155 -8.72 19.13 2.13
CA ILE A 155 -7.42 18.61 1.70
C ILE A 155 -6.41 18.64 2.84
N GLU A 156 -5.73 17.53 3.03
CA GLU A 156 -4.53 17.47 3.85
C GLU A 156 -3.38 16.84 3.04
N VAL A 157 -2.18 17.42 3.12
CA VAL A 157 -1.01 16.95 2.37
C VAL A 157 0.11 16.61 3.32
N TYR A 158 0.68 15.42 3.18
CA TYR A 158 1.73 14.94 4.06
C TYR A 158 2.86 14.27 3.29
N SER A 159 4.10 14.59 3.66
CA SER A 159 5.32 13.94 3.17
C SER A 159 6.20 13.38 4.29
N PHE A 160 5.92 13.73 5.57
CA PHE A 160 6.64 13.21 6.73
C PHE A 160 5.86 13.41 8.04
N GLY A 161 6.35 12.80 9.12
CA GLY A 161 5.85 13.06 10.48
C GLY A 161 4.42 12.58 10.73
N ARG A 162 3.93 11.69 9.88
CA ARG A 162 2.59 11.08 9.97
C ARG A 162 2.64 9.62 9.57
N PHE A 163 1.63 8.87 9.97
CA PHE A 163 1.25 7.63 9.29
C PHE A 163 -0.17 7.81 8.77
N ILE A 164 -0.46 7.16 7.65
CA ILE A 164 -1.78 7.17 7.00
C ILE A 164 -2.28 5.73 6.94
N ARG A 165 -3.54 5.52 7.29
CA ARG A 165 -4.21 4.23 7.12
C ARG A 165 -4.24 3.87 5.64
N VAL A 166 -3.85 2.64 5.32
CA VAL A 166 -3.93 2.11 3.96
C VAL A 166 -4.98 1.02 3.93
N THR A 167 -5.92 1.14 3.00
CA THR A 167 -7.04 0.21 2.87
C THR A 167 -6.82 -0.83 1.79
N GLY A 168 -6.06 -0.50 0.74
CA GLY A 168 -5.93 -1.27 -0.48
C GLY A 168 -7.20 -1.26 -1.34
N ASN A 169 -8.22 -0.47 -0.98
CA ASN A 169 -9.45 -0.30 -1.76
C ASN A 169 -9.20 0.69 -2.90
N GLU A 170 -8.59 0.19 -3.98
CA GLU A 170 -8.18 0.99 -5.12
C GLU A 170 -9.34 1.73 -5.76
N PHE A 171 -9.17 3.04 -5.95
CA PHE A 171 -10.05 3.91 -6.70
C PHE A 171 -9.45 4.26 -8.07
N GLN A 172 -8.16 4.59 -8.10
CA GLN A 172 -7.39 4.85 -9.31
C GLN A 172 -6.11 4.02 -9.27
N ALA A 173 -5.85 3.26 -10.33
CA ALA A 173 -4.62 2.48 -10.45
C ALA A 173 -3.41 3.41 -10.58
N GLY A 174 -2.37 3.12 -9.82
CA GLY A 174 -1.10 3.83 -9.91
C GLY A 174 -0.19 3.25 -10.99
N GLU A 175 0.76 4.06 -11.44
CA GLU A 175 1.86 3.60 -12.29
C GLU A 175 2.82 2.66 -11.53
N VAL A 176 3.69 1.96 -12.27
CA VAL A 176 4.72 1.06 -11.69
C VAL A 176 5.66 1.82 -10.77
N VAL A 177 6.03 3.04 -11.16
CA VAL A 177 6.79 4.03 -10.37
C VAL A 177 5.83 5.16 -10.04
N LEU A 178 5.67 5.46 -8.75
CA LEU A 178 4.80 6.52 -8.31
C LEU A 178 5.28 7.88 -8.81
N PRO A 179 4.40 8.70 -9.43
CA PRO A 179 4.74 10.03 -9.90
C PRO A 179 4.97 11.04 -8.78
N GLU A 180 5.62 12.16 -9.08
CA GLU A 180 5.62 13.34 -8.20
C GLU A 180 4.19 13.90 -8.10
N LEU A 181 3.77 14.19 -6.87
CA LEU A 181 2.45 14.78 -6.62
C LEU A 181 2.48 16.29 -6.85
N TRP A 182 1.43 16.79 -7.48
CA TRP A 182 1.09 18.21 -7.61
C TRP A 182 -0.02 18.57 -6.62
N VAL A 183 0.17 19.72 -5.91
CA VAL A 183 -0.73 20.19 -4.86
C VAL A 183 -1.05 21.65 -5.07
#